data_324992130cee9f6b95a6cd80691dc770
#
_entry.id   324992130cee9f6b95a6cd80691dc770
#
_cell.length_a   1.000
_cell.length_b   1.000
_cell.length_c   1.000
_cell.angle_alpha   90.00
_cell.angle_beta   90.00
_cell.angle_gamma   90.00
#
_symmetry.space_group_name_H-M   'P 1'
#
loop_
_entity.id
_entity.type
_entity.pdbx_description
1 polymer ?
#
loop_
_entity_poly.entity_id
_entity_poly.type
_entity_poly.pdbx_seq_one_letter_code
_entity_poly.pdbx_strand_id
1 'polypeptide(L)'
;DTFCEEIRSAAPERVVNLAGQTSLMESSYIVLRSNLVISADTGFMHAADLFRVPAFALMGPTAFGFPTGPTVEILETALPCRPCTKDGRGKCKLAVYQKCMVDITPQQVAEKIIASLG
;
A
#
# COMPACT_ATOMS: atom_id res chain seq x y z
N ASP A 1 9.07 4.01 15.03
CA ASP A 1 8.10 4.89 14.40
C ASP A 1 6.79 4.89 15.19
N THR A 2 6.36 6.07 15.67
CA THR A 2 5.18 6.23 16.53
C THR A 2 3.90 5.78 15.82
N PHE A 3 3.77 6.08 14.55
CA PHE A 3 2.59 5.71 13.77
C PHE A 3 2.43 4.19 13.64
N CYS A 4 3.52 3.51 13.32
CA CYS A 4 3.51 2.04 13.22
C CYS A 4 3.25 1.40 14.59
N GLU A 5 3.73 2.01 15.66
CA GLU A 5 3.50 1.51 17.01
C GLU A 5 2.05 1.65 17.44
N GLU A 6 1.36 2.69 16.99
CA GLU A 6 -0.08 2.83 17.23
C GLU A 6 -0.86 1.70 16.57
N ILE A 7 -0.48 1.33 15.34
CA ILE A 7 -1.12 0.23 14.63
C ILE A 7 -0.86 -1.08 15.37
N ARG A 8 0.38 -1.32 15.80
CA ARG A 8 0.73 -2.54 16.54
C ARG A 8 -0.07 -2.63 17.84
N SER A 9 -0.24 -1.52 18.55
CA SER A 9 -0.95 -1.49 19.83
C SER A 9 -2.42 -1.90 19.72
N ALA A 10 -3.02 -1.74 18.54
CA ALA A 10 -4.41 -2.14 18.32
C ALA A 10 -4.58 -3.67 18.30
N ALA A 11 -3.54 -4.41 17.92
CA ALA A 11 -3.57 -5.89 17.90
C ALA A 11 -2.17 -6.45 18.18
N PRO A 12 -1.64 -6.28 19.40
CA PRO A 12 -0.24 -6.58 19.69
C PRO A 12 0.13 -8.05 19.54
N GLU A 13 -0.83 -8.95 19.59
CA GLU A 13 -0.58 -10.38 19.42
C GLU A 13 -0.46 -10.80 17.95
N ARG A 14 -0.91 -9.95 17.03
CA ARG A 14 -0.99 -10.28 15.60
C ARG A 14 -0.18 -9.36 14.70
N VAL A 15 0.23 -8.21 15.21
CA VAL A 15 0.95 -7.21 14.44
C VAL A 15 2.34 -7.02 15.01
N VAL A 16 3.34 -7.09 14.14
CA VAL A 16 4.73 -6.84 14.49
C VAL A 16 5.18 -5.56 13.82
N ASN A 17 5.76 -4.64 14.59
CA ASN A 17 6.31 -3.40 14.07
C ASN A 17 7.78 -3.60 13.74
N LEU A 18 8.12 -3.59 12.46
CA LEU A 18 9.49 -3.74 11.98
C LEU A 18 10.07 -2.44 11.42
N ALA A 19 9.36 -1.32 11.57
CA ALA A 19 9.79 -0.04 11.04
C ALA A 19 11.17 0.35 11.62
N GLY A 20 12.12 0.62 10.73
CA GLY A 20 13.47 0.97 11.12
C GLY A 20 14.35 -0.16 11.65
N GLN A 21 13.85 -1.40 11.65
CA GLN A 21 14.57 -2.54 12.20
C GLN A 21 15.13 -3.50 11.15
N THR A 22 14.84 -3.25 9.88
CA THR A 22 15.27 -4.12 8.79
C THR A 22 16.05 -3.36 7.74
N SER A 23 17.01 -4.04 7.12
CA SER A 23 17.68 -3.53 5.93
C SER A 23 16.76 -3.66 4.72
N LEU A 24 17.15 -3.06 3.60
CA LEU A 24 16.40 -3.21 2.35
C LEU A 24 16.31 -4.68 1.93
N MET A 25 17.39 -5.43 2.07
CA MET A 25 17.42 -6.86 1.73
C MET A 25 16.49 -7.66 2.64
N GLU A 26 16.52 -7.40 3.94
CA GLU A 26 15.65 -8.08 4.88
C GLU A 26 14.18 -7.77 4.62
N SER A 27 13.86 -6.50 4.35
CA SER A 27 12.49 -6.11 4.01
C SER A 27 12.01 -6.79 2.73
N SER A 28 12.88 -6.86 1.72
CA SER A 28 12.55 -7.54 0.46
C SER A 28 12.31 -9.03 0.67
N TYR A 29 13.07 -9.66 1.54
CA TYR A 29 12.87 -11.07 1.89
C TYR A 29 11.53 -11.28 2.58
N ILE A 30 11.15 -10.37 3.47
CA ILE A 30 9.85 -10.44 4.14
C ILE A 30 8.71 -10.35 3.10
N VAL A 31 8.83 -9.44 2.13
CA VAL A 31 7.86 -9.34 1.04
C VAL A 31 7.78 -10.65 0.28
N LEU A 32 8.92 -11.23 -0.09
CA LEU A 32 8.97 -12.49 -0.83
C LEU A 32 8.27 -13.63 -0.09
N ARG A 33 8.36 -13.65 1.23
CA ARG A 33 7.78 -14.71 2.06
C ARG A 33 6.36 -14.40 2.55
N SER A 34 5.81 -13.26 2.18
CA SER A 34 4.46 -12.88 2.59
C SER A 34 3.41 -13.62 1.75
N ASN A 35 2.28 -13.91 2.36
CA ASN A 35 1.13 -14.47 1.65
C ASN A 35 0.38 -13.41 0.86
N LEU A 36 0.42 -12.17 1.35
CA LEU A 36 -0.23 -11.03 0.73
C LEU A 36 0.47 -9.76 1.19
N VAL A 37 0.64 -8.82 0.28
CA VAL A 37 1.26 -7.52 0.56
C VAL A 37 0.23 -6.42 0.30
N ILE A 38 0.20 -5.43 1.18
CA ILE A 38 -0.57 -4.19 0.95
C ILE A 38 0.44 -3.07 1.00
N SER A 39 0.49 -2.28 -0.05
CA SER A 39 1.47 -1.21 -0.17
C SER A 39 0.88 -0.03 -0.93
N ALA A 40 1.41 1.15 -0.62
CA ALA A 40 1.19 2.33 -1.45
C ALA A 40 2.12 2.24 -2.68
N ASP A 41 2.21 3.34 -3.44
CA ASP A 41 3.09 3.42 -4.62
C ASP A 41 4.55 3.56 -4.15
N THR A 42 5.17 2.45 -3.76
CA THR A 42 6.52 2.38 -3.19
C THR A 42 7.32 1.24 -3.79
N GLY A 43 8.62 1.19 -3.44
CA GLY A 43 9.51 0.11 -3.87
C GLY A 43 9.06 -1.27 -3.41
N PHE A 44 8.37 -1.39 -2.29
CA PHE A 44 7.89 -2.69 -1.81
C PHE A 44 6.74 -3.23 -2.66
N MET A 45 5.92 -2.37 -3.22
CA MET A 45 4.90 -2.77 -4.19
C MET A 45 5.57 -3.35 -5.44
N HIS A 46 6.65 -2.72 -5.93
CA HIS A 46 7.40 -3.22 -7.08
C HIS A 46 8.12 -4.52 -6.75
N ALA A 47 8.62 -4.69 -5.53
CA ALA A 47 9.20 -5.95 -5.09
C ALA A 47 8.16 -7.08 -5.10
N ALA A 48 6.96 -6.83 -4.60
CA ALA A 48 5.89 -7.81 -4.63
C ALA A 48 5.52 -8.18 -6.07
N ASP A 49 5.46 -7.21 -6.97
CA ASP A 49 5.18 -7.43 -8.38
C ASP A 49 6.26 -8.30 -9.03
N LEU A 50 7.52 -7.97 -8.79
CA LEU A 50 8.67 -8.70 -9.34
C LEU A 50 8.69 -10.17 -8.85
N PHE A 51 8.42 -10.38 -7.57
CA PHE A 51 8.46 -11.71 -6.94
C PHE A 51 7.17 -12.50 -7.14
N ARG A 52 6.19 -11.94 -7.83
CA ARG A 52 4.88 -12.56 -8.03
C ARG A 52 4.14 -12.88 -6.74
N VAL A 53 4.31 -12.04 -5.73
CA VAL A 53 3.57 -12.14 -4.47
C VAL A 53 2.24 -11.41 -4.65
N PRO A 54 1.11 -12.03 -4.27
CA PRO A 54 -0.18 -11.36 -4.34
C PRO A 54 -0.17 -10.06 -3.52
N ALA A 55 -0.64 -8.98 -4.11
CA ALA A 55 -0.58 -7.68 -3.46
C ALA A 55 -1.74 -6.77 -3.89
N PHE A 56 -2.10 -5.85 -3.00
CA PHE A 56 -2.97 -4.73 -3.31
C PHE A 56 -2.15 -3.45 -3.24
N ALA A 57 -2.16 -2.68 -4.31
CA ALA A 57 -1.46 -1.42 -4.41
C ALA A 57 -2.46 -0.27 -4.25
N LEU A 58 -2.28 0.52 -3.21
CA LEU A 58 -3.13 1.68 -2.92
C LEU A 58 -2.57 2.88 -3.68
N MET A 59 -3.22 3.29 -4.74
CA MET A 59 -2.78 4.39 -5.59
C MET A 59 -3.61 5.63 -5.33
N GLY A 60 -2.93 6.73 -5.02
CA GLY A 60 -3.56 8.01 -4.72
C GLY A 60 -3.09 9.10 -5.67
N PRO A 61 -2.35 10.10 -5.17
CA PRO A 61 -1.96 11.26 -5.98
C PRO A 61 -0.92 10.95 -7.06
N THR A 62 -0.23 9.81 -6.95
CA THR A 62 0.79 9.40 -7.92
C THR A 62 0.27 8.31 -8.84
N ALA A 63 0.84 8.25 -10.03
CA ALA A 63 0.55 7.19 -11.00
C ALA A 63 1.84 6.75 -11.69
N PHE A 64 2.97 6.95 -11.02
CA PHE A 64 4.29 6.71 -11.59
C PHE A 64 4.73 5.29 -11.26
N GLY A 65 4.93 4.49 -12.30
CA GLY A 65 5.44 3.13 -12.11
C GLY A 65 4.39 2.14 -11.63
N PHE A 66 3.23 2.12 -12.29
CA PHE A 66 2.23 1.10 -12.01
C PHE A 66 2.82 -0.31 -12.19
N PRO A 67 2.43 -1.26 -11.35
CA PRO A 67 2.84 -2.63 -11.55
C PRO A 67 2.28 -3.20 -12.85
N THR A 68 3.03 -4.09 -13.48
CA THR A 68 2.67 -4.69 -14.76
C THR A 68 2.33 -6.17 -14.65
N GLY A 69 2.65 -6.80 -13.52
CA GLY A 69 2.40 -8.22 -13.32
C GLY A 69 0.95 -8.52 -12.94
N PRO A 70 0.53 -9.78 -13.09
CA PRO A 70 -0.86 -10.17 -12.84
C PRO A 70 -1.21 -10.36 -11.36
N THR A 71 -0.21 -10.35 -10.46
CA THR A 71 -0.43 -10.65 -9.04
C THR A 71 -0.76 -9.44 -8.19
N VAL A 72 -0.61 -8.23 -8.75
CA VAL A 72 -0.89 -6.98 -8.03
C VAL A 72 -2.17 -6.37 -8.54
N GLU A 73 -3.14 -6.17 -7.64
CA GLU A 73 -4.38 -5.47 -7.94
C GLU A 73 -4.24 -4.02 -7.48
N ILE A 74 -4.59 -3.08 -8.36
CA ILE A 74 -4.51 -1.65 -8.05
C ILE A 74 -5.85 -1.21 -7.47
N LEU A 75 -5.81 -0.56 -6.32
CA LEU A 75 -6.96 0.07 -5.69
C LEU A 75 -6.79 1.58 -5.80
N GLU A 76 -7.67 2.20 -6.55
CA GLU A 76 -7.59 3.64 -6.82
C GLU A 76 -8.98 4.24 -7.00
N THR A 77 -9.06 5.57 -6.85
CA THR A 77 -10.28 6.33 -7.08
C THR A 77 -10.15 7.12 -8.37
N ALA A 78 -11.16 7.06 -9.22
CA ALA A 78 -11.17 7.80 -10.48
C ALA A 78 -11.50 9.27 -10.21
N LEU A 79 -10.48 10.13 -10.18
CA LEU A 79 -10.62 11.58 -9.99
C LEU A 79 -9.91 12.32 -11.13
N PRO A 80 -10.48 13.43 -11.63
CA PRO A 80 -9.85 14.16 -12.75
C PRO A 80 -8.49 14.75 -12.41
N CYS A 81 -8.21 15.00 -11.13
CA CYS A 81 -6.93 15.58 -10.70
C CYS A 81 -5.79 14.56 -10.65
N ARG A 82 -6.06 13.30 -10.84
CA ARG A 82 -5.03 12.24 -10.75
C ARG A 82 -4.38 11.95 -12.11
N PRO A 83 -3.04 11.77 -12.15
CA PRO A 83 -2.09 12.03 -11.07
C PRO A 83 -1.83 13.53 -10.91
N CYS A 84 -1.78 14.03 -9.68
CA CYS A 84 -1.57 15.45 -9.42
C CYS A 84 -0.16 15.78 -8.92
N THR A 85 0.62 14.76 -8.60
CA THR A 85 2.00 14.91 -8.15
C THR A 85 2.81 13.70 -8.60
N LYS A 86 4.12 13.89 -8.74
CA LYS A 86 5.02 12.84 -9.19
C LYS A 86 5.45 11.93 -8.03
N ASP A 87 5.63 12.50 -6.84
CA ASP A 87 6.21 11.79 -5.69
C ASP A 87 5.37 11.86 -4.43
N GLY A 88 4.15 12.37 -4.51
CA GLY A 88 3.24 12.47 -3.38
C GLY A 88 3.43 13.70 -2.52
N ARG A 89 4.32 14.62 -2.90
CA ARG A 89 4.65 15.81 -2.09
C ARG A 89 3.86 17.05 -2.48
N GLY A 90 3.11 17.00 -3.57
CA GLY A 90 2.29 18.12 -4.00
C GLY A 90 1.10 18.35 -3.09
N LYS A 91 0.56 19.57 -3.11
CA LYS A 91 -0.63 19.92 -2.32
C LYS A 91 -1.89 19.39 -3.00
N CYS A 92 -2.80 18.86 -2.19
CA CYS A 92 -4.11 18.48 -2.67
C CYS A 92 -4.98 19.71 -2.90
N LYS A 93 -5.63 19.79 -4.06
CA LYS A 93 -6.46 20.92 -4.46
C LYS A 93 -7.94 20.70 -4.23
N LEU A 94 -8.33 19.51 -3.75
CA LEU A 94 -9.72 19.17 -3.54
C LEU A 94 -10.23 19.67 -2.20
N ALA A 95 -11.55 19.90 -2.11
CA ALA A 95 -12.20 20.30 -0.87
C ALA A 95 -12.04 19.20 0.20
N VAL A 96 -12.09 17.94 -0.20
CA VAL A 96 -11.72 16.81 0.69
C VAL A 96 -10.26 16.51 0.44
N TYR A 97 -9.42 16.77 1.43
CA TYR A 97 -7.97 16.59 1.32
C TYR A 97 -7.63 15.12 1.03
N GLN A 98 -6.87 14.90 -0.04
CA GLN A 98 -6.47 13.57 -0.49
C GLN A 98 -7.65 12.61 -0.66
N LYS A 99 -8.73 13.09 -1.27
CA LYS A 99 -9.91 12.27 -1.56
C LYS A 99 -9.55 10.98 -2.31
N CYS A 100 -8.51 11.01 -3.15
CA CYS A 100 -8.03 9.84 -3.87
C CYS A 100 -7.58 8.71 -2.94
N MET A 101 -7.15 9.02 -1.73
CA MET A 101 -6.79 8.03 -0.72
C MET A 101 -7.94 7.79 0.26
N VAL A 102 -8.61 8.86 0.68
CA VAL A 102 -9.71 8.77 1.65
C VAL A 102 -10.85 7.90 1.14
N ASP A 103 -11.16 7.96 -0.15
CA ASP A 103 -12.23 7.17 -0.75
C ASP A 103 -11.89 5.68 -0.86
N ILE A 104 -10.62 5.31 -0.70
CA ILE A 104 -10.22 3.91 -0.54
C ILE A 104 -10.37 3.58 0.95
N THR A 105 -11.51 3.05 1.34
CA THR A 105 -11.80 2.84 2.76
C THR A 105 -11.13 1.59 3.31
N PRO A 106 -10.77 1.58 4.61
CA PRO A 106 -10.24 0.37 5.25
C PRO A 106 -11.15 -0.84 5.09
N GLN A 107 -12.45 -0.63 5.13
CA GLN A 107 -13.43 -1.71 4.97
C GLN A 107 -13.35 -2.35 3.59
N GLN A 108 -13.26 -1.55 2.54
CA GLN A 108 -13.12 -2.06 1.17
C GLN A 108 -11.85 -2.91 1.02
N VAL A 109 -10.75 -2.42 1.58
CA VAL A 109 -9.47 -3.14 1.52
C VAL A 109 -9.57 -4.45 2.30
N ALA A 110 -10.13 -4.42 3.49
CA ALA A 110 -10.29 -5.62 4.32
C ALA A 110 -11.15 -6.68 3.63
N GLU A 111 -12.24 -6.29 2.99
CA GLU A 111 -13.11 -7.22 2.25
C GLU A 111 -12.36 -7.90 1.11
N LYS A 112 -11.55 -7.15 0.38
CA LYS A 112 -10.74 -7.71 -0.72
C LYS A 112 -9.67 -8.66 -0.21
N ILE A 113 -9.04 -8.34 0.92
CA ILE A 113 -8.04 -9.21 1.55
C ILE A 113 -8.68 -10.54 1.95
N ILE A 114 -9.81 -10.48 2.63
CA ILE A 114 -10.52 -11.68 3.10
C ILE A 114 -10.91 -12.55 1.92
N ALA A 115 -11.45 -11.96 0.85
CA ALA A 115 -11.82 -12.69 -0.35
C ALA A 115 -10.60 -13.33 -1.03
N SER A 116 -9.46 -12.66 -1.00
CA SER A 116 -8.22 -13.15 -1.60
C SER A 116 -7.61 -14.32 -0.83
N LEU A 117 -7.71 -14.31 0.51
CA LEU A 117 -7.14 -15.34 1.37
C LEU A 117 -8.09 -16.50 1.61
N GLY A 118 -9.36 -16.27 1.43
CA GLY A 118 -10.38 -17.30 1.57
C GLY A 118 -10.46 -18.17 0.35
#